data_17aefb7aae1631cbe56d220683776656
#
_entry.id   17aefb7aae1631cbe56d220683776656
#
_cell.length_a   1.000
_cell.length_b   1.000
_cell.length_c   1.000
_cell.angle_alpha   90.00
_cell.angle_beta   90.00
_cell.angle_gamma   90.00
#
_symmetry.space_group_name_H-M   'P 1'
#
loop_
_entity.id
_entity.type
_entity.pdbx_description
1 polymer ?
#
loop_
_entity_poly.entity_id
_entity_poly.type
_entity_poly.pdbx_seq_one_letter_code
_entity_poly.pdbx_strand_id
1 'polypeptide(L)'
;MTDGVRLATPRGRALLAATALGSGMAFLDSTVVNVALPTIGRELDASLAALQWTVNAYTLTLAALILLGGSLGDRLGRRRIYLVGVVWFTAASVLCALAPTAEVLIAARALQGIGGALLTPGALAILQTTMHPDDRPRAIGTWAGLTGVSGVLGPLLGGWLLEYDWRWVFAINVPLAVVTVWLIVVSAPESRDEQASGKFDVSGAALGAVALGASTYALISWPEDGASALNVGMAVLSVAAAAGFLYRERTAAHPMVPLSLFSDRTFSGINLMTFAVYAGLSGVMFFIVIQLQVTLGWSPLEAGIATIPTTILMLLFSGKSADLAKRFGIRPPLVVGSLCGAAGVVLLVAVGDGDNYLTDVLPGVTLLGIGLTTLVPTLTATVMASAPQHLAGVASGVNNGVARAAGLLAVAALPAIAGLSGAAYEDPELLTDAYRIAMGVCAGLLAVGAVAAMTLRPRALTEPPTTAPAAELHEHEAAAPAPCSAPGLPPSHGS
;
A
#
# COMPACT_ATOMS: atom_id res chain seq x y z
N MET A 1 -25.36 23.59 3.91
CA MET A 1 -23.98 23.12 3.64
C MET A 1 -23.15 23.55 4.82
N THR A 2 -22.76 22.63 5.70
CA THR A 2 -21.90 22.96 6.86
C THR A 2 -20.54 23.36 6.31
N ASP A 3 -20.08 24.57 6.62
CA ASP A 3 -18.69 24.97 6.38
C ASP A 3 -17.78 23.91 7.00
N GLY A 4 -16.95 23.25 6.18
CA GLY A 4 -16.04 22.19 6.65
C GLY A 4 -15.08 22.70 7.73
N VAL A 5 -14.47 21.79 8.48
CA VAL A 5 -13.56 22.13 9.58
C VAL A 5 -12.28 22.78 9.03
N ARG A 6 -11.94 23.98 9.50
CA ARG A 6 -10.70 24.68 9.12
C ARG A 6 -9.49 24.05 9.82
N LEU A 7 -8.41 23.83 9.07
CA LEU A 7 -7.16 23.22 9.56
C LEU A 7 -6.52 24.05 10.70
N ALA A 8 -6.64 25.37 10.67
CA ALA A 8 -6.07 26.26 11.69
C ALA A 8 -6.75 26.10 13.06
N THR A 9 -7.95 25.52 13.13
CA THR A 9 -8.69 25.35 14.38
C THR A 9 -8.14 24.19 15.23
N PRO A 10 -8.33 24.21 16.57
CA PRO A 10 -7.96 23.07 17.41
C PRO A 10 -8.62 21.77 16.96
N ARG A 11 -9.89 21.83 16.52
CA ARG A 11 -10.62 20.67 15.99
C ARG A 11 -10.02 20.13 14.70
N GLY A 12 -9.61 21.01 13.76
CA GLY A 12 -8.97 20.61 12.51
C GLY A 12 -7.61 19.97 12.74
N ARG A 13 -6.81 20.51 13.66
CA ARG A 13 -5.52 19.91 14.05
C ARG A 13 -5.69 18.57 14.75
N ALA A 14 -6.68 18.45 15.64
CA ALA A 14 -7.01 17.18 16.29
C ALA A 14 -7.45 16.11 15.29
N LEU A 15 -8.29 16.48 14.31
CA LEU A 15 -8.73 15.59 13.24
C LEU A 15 -7.56 15.09 12.39
N LEU A 16 -6.67 16.01 11.99
CA LEU A 16 -5.45 15.67 11.24
C LEU A 16 -4.54 14.73 12.05
N ALA A 17 -4.30 15.04 13.33
CA ALA A 17 -3.48 14.21 14.22
C ALA A 17 -4.09 12.80 14.38
N ALA A 18 -5.40 12.70 14.59
CA ALA A 18 -6.10 11.43 14.74
C ALA A 18 -5.99 10.53 13.52
N THR A 19 -6.20 11.09 12.33
CA THR A 19 -6.13 10.33 11.07
C THR A 19 -4.69 9.97 10.73
N ALA A 20 -3.72 10.85 11.02
CA ALA A 20 -2.30 10.57 10.83
C ALA A 20 -1.80 9.48 11.80
N LEU A 21 -2.19 9.54 13.09
CA LEU A 21 -1.84 8.51 14.06
C LEU A 21 -2.39 7.13 13.68
N GLY A 22 -3.66 7.03 13.29
CA GLY A 22 -4.22 5.73 12.92
C GLY A 22 -3.59 5.15 11.67
N SER A 23 -3.35 5.95 10.61
CA SER A 23 -2.60 5.48 9.44
C SER A 23 -1.15 5.16 9.81
N GLY A 24 -0.56 5.99 10.68
CA GLY A 24 0.79 5.79 11.21
C GLY A 24 0.93 4.49 12.00
N MET A 25 -0.07 4.09 12.78
CA MET A 25 -0.08 2.81 13.51
C MET A 25 0.05 1.63 12.55
N ALA A 26 -0.76 1.56 11.50
CA ALA A 26 -0.71 0.46 10.54
C ALA A 26 0.63 0.43 9.76
N PHE A 27 1.21 1.60 9.48
CA PHE A 27 2.49 1.71 8.78
C PHE A 27 3.68 1.39 9.70
N LEU A 28 3.65 1.90 10.92
CA LEU A 28 4.65 1.62 11.96
C LEU A 28 4.68 0.12 12.27
N ASP A 29 3.52 -0.49 12.52
CA ASP A 29 3.41 -1.91 12.80
C ASP A 29 4.08 -2.77 11.72
N SER A 30 3.83 -2.48 10.44
CA SER A 30 4.43 -3.23 9.34
C SER A 30 5.96 -3.10 9.27
N THR A 31 6.52 -1.96 9.67
CA THR A 31 7.97 -1.71 9.63
C THR A 31 8.68 -2.25 10.87
N VAL A 32 8.07 -2.11 12.06
CA VAL A 32 8.61 -2.61 13.33
C VAL A 32 8.70 -4.14 13.33
N VAL A 33 7.69 -4.82 12.82
CA VAL A 33 7.66 -6.30 12.77
C VAL A 33 8.80 -6.86 11.92
N ASN A 34 9.17 -6.20 10.80
CA ASN A 34 10.31 -6.64 10.00
C ASN A 34 11.63 -6.65 10.81
N VAL A 35 11.84 -5.64 11.67
CA VAL A 35 13.02 -5.58 12.55
C VAL A 35 12.97 -6.66 13.62
N ALA A 36 11.76 -7.05 14.06
CA ALA A 36 11.55 -8.04 15.10
C ALA A 36 11.68 -9.50 14.63
N LEU A 37 11.62 -9.77 13.32
CA LEU A 37 11.57 -11.14 12.79
C LEU A 37 12.67 -12.07 13.33
N PRO A 38 13.97 -11.69 13.35
CA PRO A 38 15.01 -12.59 13.85
C PRO A 38 14.86 -12.90 15.35
N THR A 39 14.40 -11.92 16.16
CA THR A 39 14.16 -12.11 17.59
C THR A 39 12.95 -13.00 17.82
N ILE A 40 11.85 -12.79 17.10
CA ILE A 40 10.66 -13.63 17.13
C ILE A 40 11.02 -15.07 16.72
N GLY A 41 11.84 -15.23 15.69
CA GLY A 41 12.32 -16.53 15.21
C GLY A 41 13.00 -17.32 16.33
N ARG A 42 13.95 -16.69 17.00
CA ARG A 42 14.70 -17.31 18.10
C ARG A 42 13.85 -17.63 19.33
N GLU A 43 12.94 -16.70 19.72
CA GLU A 43 12.16 -16.87 20.95
C GLU A 43 10.97 -17.82 20.80
N LEU A 44 10.39 -17.92 19.61
CA LEU A 44 9.28 -18.83 19.34
C LEU A 44 9.71 -20.12 18.62
N ASP A 45 11.02 -20.33 18.40
CA ASP A 45 11.57 -21.46 17.63
C ASP A 45 10.86 -21.58 16.26
N ALA A 46 10.75 -20.43 15.57
CA ALA A 46 9.93 -20.29 14.39
C ALA A 46 10.76 -20.53 13.11
N SER A 47 10.27 -21.39 12.22
CA SER A 47 10.88 -21.60 10.91
C SER A 47 10.81 -20.35 10.02
N LEU A 48 11.62 -20.31 8.97
CA LEU A 48 11.57 -19.24 7.97
C LEU A 48 10.17 -19.08 7.38
N ALA A 49 9.46 -20.18 7.13
CA ALA A 49 8.08 -20.18 6.66
C ALA A 49 7.14 -19.48 7.66
N ALA A 50 7.31 -19.72 8.95
CA ALA A 50 6.51 -19.05 10.00
C ALA A 50 6.82 -17.54 10.07
N LEU A 51 8.08 -17.12 9.86
CA LEU A 51 8.45 -15.70 9.77
C LEU A 51 7.85 -15.03 8.54
N GLN A 52 7.87 -15.69 7.37
CA GLN A 52 7.20 -15.20 6.18
C GLN A 52 5.68 -15.06 6.41
N TRP A 53 5.06 -16.04 7.05
CA TRP A 53 3.63 -15.97 7.39
C TRP A 53 3.31 -14.88 8.41
N THR A 54 4.19 -14.58 9.36
CA THR A 54 4.01 -13.48 10.31
C THR A 54 3.86 -12.13 9.60
N VAL A 55 4.60 -11.89 8.53
CA VAL A 55 4.46 -10.68 7.68
C VAL A 55 3.28 -10.82 6.73
N ASN A 56 3.16 -11.96 6.07
CA ASN A 56 2.23 -12.15 4.97
C ASN A 56 0.78 -12.29 5.42
N ALA A 57 0.48 -12.88 6.57
CA ALA A 57 -0.89 -13.02 7.09
C ALA A 57 -1.57 -11.65 7.29
N TYR A 58 -0.86 -10.69 7.84
CA TYR A 58 -1.31 -9.31 7.96
C TYR A 58 -1.52 -8.65 6.60
N THR A 59 -0.53 -8.73 5.73
CA THR A 59 -0.56 -8.08 4.40
C THR A 59 -1.65 -8.68 3.51
N LEU A 60 -1.85 -10.00 3.58
CA LEU A 60 -2.87 -10.71 2.83
C LEU A 60 -4.29 -10.25 3.20
N THR A 61 -4.62 -10.28 4.49
CA THR A 61 -5.95 -9.88 4.96
C THR A 61 -6.21 -8.40 4.75
N LEU A 62 -5.18 -7.57 4.95
CA LEU A 62 -5.25 -6.15 4.64
C LEU A 62 -5.51 -5.91 3.14
N ALA A 63 -4.75 -6.54 2.24
CA ALA A 63 -4.89 -6.39 0.79
C ALA A 63 -6.25 -6.88 0.29
N ALA A 64 -6.69 -8.03 0.78
CA ALA A 64 -7.96 -8.64 0.40
C ALA A 64 -9.18 -7.80 0.80
N LEU A 65 -9.10 -7.10 1.93
CA LEU A 65 -10.26 -6.45 2.54
C LEU A 65 -10.24 -4.92 2.48
N ILE A 66 -9.15 -4.29 1.98
CA ILE A 66 -9.01 -2.82 2.00
C ILE A 66 -10.12 -2.11 1.21
N LEU A 67 -10.53 -2.65 0.06
CA LEU A 67 -11.62 -2.09 -0.75
C LEU A 67 -12.98 -2.28 -0.06
N LEU A 68 -13.16 -3.42 0.61
CA LEU A 68 -14.35 -3.67 1.44
C LEU A 68 -14.41 -2.67 2.60
N GLY A 69 -13.30 -2.44 3.29
CA GLY A 69 -13.20 -1.48 4.39
C GLY A 69 -13.62 -0.06 3.96
N GLY A 70 -13.14 0.40 2.81
CA GLY A 70 -13.54 1.68 2.22
C GLY A 70 -15.05 1.75 1.93
N SER A 71 -15.58 0.74 1.25
CA SER A 71 -17.02 0.66 0.93
C SER A 71 -17.91 0.57 2.18
N LEU A 72 -17.50 -0.15 3.22
CA LEU A 72 -18.22 -0.19 4.50
C LEU A 72 -18.23 1.19 5.17
N GLY A 73 -17.12 1.93 5.13
CA GLY A 73 -17.02 3.30 5.65
C GLY A 73 -18.01 4.24 4.96
N ASP A 74 -18.09 4.19 3.64
CA ASP A 74 -18.99 5.04 2.86
C ASP A 74 -20.46 4.78 3.19
N ARG A 75 -20.86 3.53 3.45
CA ARG A 75 -22.25 3.14 3.70
C ARG A 75 -22.67 3.23 5.17
N LEU A 76 -21.85 2.70 6.06
CA LEU A 76 -22.20 2.55 7.48
C LEU A 76 -21.73 3.72 8.34
N GLY A 77 -20.94 4.62 7.76
CA GLY A 77 -20.36 5.78 8.42
C GLY A 77 -18.85 5.67 8.54
N ARG A 78 -18.16 6.67 8.00
CA ARG A 78 -16.68 6.70 7.91
C ARG A 78 -16.02 6.73 9.27
N ARG A 79 -16.52 7.58 10.18
CA ARG A 79 -16.04 7.64 11.57
C ARG A 79 -16.27 6.30 12.29
N ARG A 80 -17.46 5.73 12.18
CA ARG A 80 -17.82 4.48 12.85
C ARG A 80 -16.91 3.33 12.41
N ILE A 81 -16.76 3.12 11.10
CA ILE A 81 -15.93 2.02 10.57
C ILE A 81 -14.45 2.24 10.89
N TYR A 82 -13.96 3.48 10.83
CA TYR A 82 -12.61 3.82 11.28
C TYR A 82 -12.36 3.45 12.75
N LEU A 83 -13.26 3.82 13.65
CA LEU A 83 -13.16 3.48 15.08
C LEU A 83 -13.19 1.96 15.30
N VAL A 84 -14.10 1.24 14.62
CA VAL A 84 -14.13 -0.23 14.66
C VAL A 84 -12.79 -0.80 14.18
N GLY A 85 -12.23 -0.25 13.09
CA GLY A 85 -10.92 -0.65 12.58
C GLY A 85 -9.80 -0.44 13.59
N VAL A 86 -9.73 0.74 14.24
CA VAL A 86 -8.71 1.03 15.26
C VAL A 86 -8.83 0.09 16.47
N VAL A 87 -10.04 -0.10 16.99
CA VAL A 87 -10.28 -0.99 18.15
C VAL A 87 -9.95 -2.44 17.79
N TRP A 88 -10.40 -2.92 16.65
CA TRP A 88 -10.11 -4.28 16.17
C TRP A 88 -8.62 -4.49 15.96
N PHE A 89 -7.95 -3.56 15.28
CA PHE A 89 -6.49 -3.60 15.06
C PHE A 89 -5.74 -3.71 16.38
N THR A 90 -6.14 -2.91 17.36
CA THR A 90 -5.50 -2.88 18.68
C THR A 90 -5.76 -4.17 19.48
N ALA A 91 -6.99 -4.68 19.47
CA ALA A 91 -7.31 -5.95 20.11
C ALA A 91 -6.48 -7.11 19.50
N ALA A 92 -6.39 -7.16 18.17
CA ALA A 92 -5.53 -8.14 17.48
C ALA A 92 -4.04 -7.91 17.79
N SER A 93 -3.59 -6.66 17.95
CA SER A 93 -2.21 -6.35 18.35
C SER A 93 -1.89 -6.85 19.76
N VAL A 94 -2.84 -6.74 20.69
CA VAL A 94 -2.71 -7.35 22.03
C VAL A 94 -2.61 -8.87 21.92
N LEU A 95 -3.40 -9.52 21.07
CA LEU A 95 -3.28 -10.95 20.81
C LEU A 95 -1.89 -11.33 20.25
N CYS A 96 -1.34 -10.50 19.33
CA CYS A 96 0.04 -10.69 18.86
C CYS A 96 1.05 -10.62 20.02
N ALA A 97 0.94 -9.61 20.88
CA ALA A 97 1.81 -9.45 22.04
C ALA A 97 1.74 -10.61 23.03
N LEU A 98 0.58 -11.26 23.15
CA LEU A 98 0.35 -12.38 24.06
C LEU A 98 0.57 -13.75 23.40
N ALA A 99 0.99 -13.81 22.13
CA ALA A 99 1.15 -15.05 21.39
C ALA A 99 2.22 -15.97 22.04
N PRO A 100 1.86 -17.21 22.42
CA PRO A 100 2.81 -18.16 22.99
C PRO A 100 3.56 -18.96 21.93
N THR A 101 3.06 -19.03 20.69
CA THR A 101 3.67 -19.76 19.57
C THR A 101 3.56 -18.95 18.26
N ALA A 102 4.35 -19.34 17.27
CA ALA A 102 4.35 -18.69 15.95
C ALA A 102 2.98 -18.81 15.26
N GLU A 103 2.27 -19.94 15.40
CA GLU A 103 0.96 -20.15 14.77
C GLU A 103 -0.10 -19.20 15.35
N VAL A 104 -0.08 -19.00 16.67
CA VAL A 104 -0.99 -18.03 17.32
C VAL A 104 -0.66 -16.62 16.88
N LEU A 105 0.64 -16.29 16.76
CA LEU A 105 1.07 -14.99 16.24
C LEU A 105 0.57 -14.77 14.80
N ILE A 106 0.74 -15.76 13.91
CA ILE A 106 0.28 -15.69 12.51
C ILE A 106 -1.25 -15.48 12.46
N ALA A 107 -2.01 -16.24 13.24
CA ALA A 107 -3.46 -16.07 13.31
C ALA A 107 -3.86 -14.66 13.81
N ALA A 108 -3.19 -14.17 14.86
CA ALA A 108 -3.42 -12.81 15.38
C ALA A 108 -3.03 -11.74 14.35
N ARG A 109 -1.97 -11.94 13.56
CA ARG A 109 -1.56 -11.07 12.45
C ARG A 109 -2.63 -11.02 11.34
N ALA A 110 -3.23 -12.17 11.00
CA ALA A 110 -4.35 -12.19 10.05
C ALA A 110 -5.55 -11.37 10.57
N LEU A 111 -5.89 -11.50 11.84
CA LEU A 111 -6.94 -10.68 12.47
C LEU A 111 -6.57 -9.18 12.47
N GLN A 112 -5.31 -8.85 12.74
CA GLN A 112 -4.82 -7.48 12.76
C GLN A 112 -4.92 -6.82 11.37
N GLY A 113 -4.67 -7.56 10.29
CA GLY A 113 -4.83 -7.09 8.93
C GLY A 113 -6.28 -6.72 8.57
N ILE A 114 -7.28 -7.41 9.15
CA ILE A 114 -8.70 -7.02 9.03
C ILE A 114 -8.92 -5.62 9.62
N GLY A 115 -8.40 -5.36 10.81
CA GLY A 115 -8.45 -4.03 11.44
C GLY A 115 -7.77 -2.95 10.57
N GLY A 116 -6.60 -3.27 10.05
CA GLY A 116 -5.86 -2.41 9.12
C GLY A 116 -6.66 -2.06 7.85
N ALA A 117 -7.39 -3.03 7.30
CA ALA A 117 -8.23 -2.83 6.12
C ALA A 117 -9.42 -1.90 6.38
N LEU A 118 -9.96 -1.89 7.59
CA LEU A 118 -11.06 -1.00 7.99
C LEU A 118 -10.57 0.43 8.27
N LEU A 119 -9.40 0.58 8.90
CA LEU A 119 -8.92 1.90 9.32
C LEU A 119 -8.20 2.67 8.19
N THR A 120 -7.43 1.99 7.32
CA THR A 120 -6.55 2.67 6.36
C THR A 120 -7.32 3.56 5.35
N PRO A 121 -8.36 3.10 4.64
CA PRO A 121 -9.10 3.96 3.72
C PRO A 121 -9.92 5.02 4.46
N GLY A 122 -10.39 4.73 5.68
CA GLY A 122 -11.21 5.62 6.49
C GLY A 122 -10.50 6.93 6.86
N ALA A 123 -9.20 6.90 7.15
CA ALA A 123 -8.41 8.06 7.51
C ALA A 123 -8.47 9.16 6.44
N LEU A 124 -8.18 8.81 5.19
CA LEU A 124 -8.20 9.75 4.08
C LEU A 124 -9.64 10.21 3.75
N ALA A 125 -10.60 9.29 3.79
CA ALA A 125 -12.01 9.59 3.53
C ALA A 125 -12.58 10.58 4.56
N ILE A 126 -12.25 10.45 5.85
CA ILE A 126 -12.64 11.38 6.90
C ILE A 126 -12.04 12.76 6.64
N LEU A 127 -10.74 12.86 6.31
CA LEU A 127 -10.10 14.15 5.98
C LEU A 127 -10.76 14.83 4.78
N GLN A 128 -10.98 14.10 3.69
CA GLN A 128 -11.57 14.64 2.46
C GLN A 128 -12.98 15.17 2.67
N THR A 129 -13.78 14.54 3.52
CA THR A 129 -15.18 14.93 3.72
C THR A 129 -15.39 15.95 4.80
N THR A 130 -14.50 15.99 5.79
CA THR A 130 -14.68 16.85 6.98
C THR A 130 -13.94 18.17 6.85
N MET A 131 -12.78 18.20 6.17
CA MET A 131 -12.01 19.43 6.02
C MET A 131 -12.66 20.42 5.05
N HIS A 132 -12.51 21.72 5.35
CA HIS A 132 -12.91 22.78 4.42
C HIS A 132 -12.22 22.61 3.07
N PRO A 133 -12.90 22.82 1.92
CA PRO A 133 -12.34 22.62 0.58
C PRO A 133 -10.95 23.26 0.36
N ASP A 134 -10.75 24.52 0.81
CA ASP A 134 -9.49 25.24 0.65
C ASP A 134 -8.33 24.61 1.43
N ASP A 135 -8.62 23.97 2.57
CA ASP A 135 -7.63 23.37 3.46
C ASP A 135 -7.32 21.90 3.14
N ARG A 136 -8.18 21.23 2.35
CA ARG A 136 -8.05 19.78 2.01
C ARG A 136 -6.70 19.42 1.42
N PRO A 137 -6.17 20.10 0.39
CA PRO A 137 -4.88 19.74 -0.20
C PRO A 137 -3.75 19.81 0.83
N ARG A 138 -3.76 20.86 1.68
CA ARG A 138 -2.78 21.03 2.75
C ARG A 138 -2.92 19.97 3.84
N ALA A 139 -4.14 19.65 4.25
CA ALA A 139 -4.41 18.62 5.26
C ALA A 139 -3.96 17.24 4.78
N ILE A 140 -4.28 16.86 3.53
CA ILE A 140 -3.85 15.58 2.93
C ILE A 140 -2.33 15.53 2.79
N GLY A 141 -1.69 16.59 2.34
CA GLY A 141 -0.23 16.66 2.24
C GLY A 141 0.45 16.52 3.61
N THR A 142 -0.09 17.18 4.64
CA THR A 142 0.45 17.07 6.01
C THR A 142 0.20 15.68 6.60
N TRP A 143 -0.98 15.10 6.38
CA TRP A 143 -1.30 13.72 6.77
C TRP A 143 -0.34 12.71 6.14
N ALA A 144 -0.08 12.82 4.84
CA ALA A 144 0.86 11.95 4.14
C ALA A 144 2.28 12.09 4.70
N GLY A 145 2.73 13.32 4.98
CA GLY A 145 4.02 13.58 5.61
C GLY A 145 4.13 12.97 7.01
N LEU A 146 3.12 13.17 7.87
CA LEU A 146 3.10 12.61 9.23
C LEU A 146 3.04 11.07 9.21
N THR A 147 2.26 10.48 8.29
CA THR A 147 2.24 9.03 8.11
C THR A 147 3.61 8.51 7.62
N GLY A 148 4.28 9.26 6.75
CA GLY A 148 5.65 8.95 6.31
C GLY A 148 6.67 8.97 7.45
N VAL A 149 6.52 9.87 8.43
CA VAL A 149 7.37 9.89 9.65
C VAL A 149 7.27 8.59 10.43
N SER A 150 6.11 7.92 10.43
CA SER A 150 5.95 6.61 11.08
C SER A 150 6.86 5.53 10.47
N GLY A 151 7.20 5.65 9.18
CA GLY A 151 8.18 4.78 8.52
C GLY A 151 9.61 4.98 9.02
N VAL A 152 9.97 6.20 9.42
CA VAL A 152 11.27 6.49 10.06
C VAL A 152 11.30 5.98 11.49
N LEU A 153 10.20 6.24 12.22
CA LEU A 153 10.09 5.89 13.62
C LEU A 153 9.98 4.37 13.83
N GLY A 154 9.43 3.63 12.84
CA GLY A 154 9.25 2.19 12.94
C GLY A 154 10.53 1.42 13.28
N PRO A 155 11.56 1.46 12.45
CA PRO A 155 12.82 0.78 12.73
C PRO A 155 13.48 1.23 14.03
N LEU A 156 13.44 2.54 14.35
CA LEU A 156 14.00 3.08 15.59
C LEU A 156 13.26 2.55 16.83
N LEU A 157 11.93 2.71 16.85
CA LEU A 157 11.10 2.26 17.96
C LEU A 157 11.13 0.73 18.06
N GLY A 158 11.11 0.04 16.91
CA GLY A 158 11.22 -1.41 16.87
C GLY A 158 12.53 -1.89 17.49
N GLY A 159 13.65 -1.37 17.03
CA GLY A 159 14.96 -1.72 17.58
C GLY A 159 15.07 -1.44 19.08
N TRP A 160 14.62 -0.27 19.53
CA TRP A 160 14.61 0.09 20.95
C TRP A 160 13.70 -0.80 21.80
N LEU A 161 12.48 -1.10 21.33
CA LEU A 161 11.53 -1.96 22.06
C LEU A 161 12.04 -3.39 22.18
N LEU A 162 12.77 -3.89 21.17
CA LEU A 162 13.35 -5.21 21.14
C LEU A 162 14.49 -5.40 22.17
N GLU A 163 15.10 -4.34 22.68
CA GLU A 163 16.05 -4.43 23.80
C GLU A 163 15.38 -4.93 25.09
N TYR A 164 14.07 -4.79 25.22
CA TYR A 164 13.28 -5.22 26.38
C TYR A 164 12.56 -6.55 26.11
N ASP A 165 11.68 -6.58 25.11
CA ASP A 165 10.89 -7.78 24.70
C ASP A 165 10.23 -7.48 23.36
N TRP A 166 10.24 -8.41 22.41
CA TRP A 166 9.59 -8.27 21.11
C TRP A 166 8.07 -8.02 21.21
N ARG A 167 7.44 -8.44 22.29
CA ARG A 167 6.01 -8.22 22.52
C ARG A 167 5.62 -6.75 22.59
N TRP A 168 6.55 -5.89 23.00
CA TRP A 168 6.34 -4.42 23.03
C TRP A 168 6.15 -3.81 21.66
N VAL A 169 6.64 -4.43 20.57
CA VAL A 169 6.43 -3.93 19.21
C VAL A 169 4.94 -3.97 18.81
N PHE A 170 4.17 -4.87 19.44
CA PHE A 170 2.72 -4.92 19.28
C PHE A 170 1.99 -4.10 20.35
N ALA A 171 2.45 -4.16 21.59
CA ALA A 171 1.82 -3.45 22.70
C ALA A 171 1.82 -1.92 22.55
N ILE A 172 2.79 -1.36 21.81
CA ILE A 172 2.87 0.10 21.51
C ILE A 172 1.62 0.62 20.80
N ASN A 173 0.90 -0.24 20.08
CA ASN A 173 -0.34 0.15 19.40
C ASN A 173 -1.47 0.51 20.39
N VAL A 174 -1.43 0.03 21.63
CA VAL A 174 -2.47 0.30 22.64
C VAL A 174 -2.52 1.80 23.02
N PRO A 175 -1.44 2.43 23.50
CA PRO A 175 -1.49 3.86 23.81
C PRO A 175 -1.77 4.73 22.57
N LEU A 176 -1.25 4.37 21.40
CA LEU A 176 -1.52 5.09 20.16
C LEU A 176 -3.01 5.01 19.79
N ALA A 177 -3.64 3.85 19.95
CA ALA A 177 -5.06 3.68 19.70
C ALA A 177 -5.94 4.47 20.68
N VAL A 178 -5.61 4.49 21.97
CA VAL A 178 -6.34 5.28 22.97
C VAL A 178 -6.37 6.75 22.57
N VAL A 179 -5.21 7.31 22.20
CA VAL A 179 -5.09 8.70 21.74
C VAL A 179 -5.87 8.91 20.44
N THR A 180 -5.74 7.99 19.48
CA THR A 180 -6.44 8.06 18.18
C THR A 180 -7.96 8.03 18.36
N VAL A 181 -8.49 7.11 19.15
CA VAL A 181 -9.93 6.99 19.45
C VAL A 181 -10.43 8.27 20.11
N TRP A 182 -9.74 8.76 21.15
CA TRP A 182 -10.10 9.99 21.84
C TRP A 182 -10.15 11.19 20.87
N LEU A 183 -9.12 11.40 20.08
CA LEU A 183 -9.04 12.49 19.12
C LEU A 183 -10.15 12.40 18.05
N ILE A 184 -10.43 11.21 17.51
CA ILE A 184 -11.52 11.03 16.52
C ILE A 184 -12.88 11.30 17.13
N VAL A 185 -13.13 10.83 18.35
CA VAL A 185 -14.42 11.02 19.02
C VAL A 185 -14.73 12.51 19.22
N VAL A 186 -13.72 13.32 19.56
CA VAL A 186 -13.92 14.76 19.84
C VAL A 186 -13.86 15.64 18.58
N SER A 187 -13.19 15.18 17.50
CA SER A 187 -12.94 16.05 16.34
C SER A 187 -13.74 15.69 15.09
N ALA A 188 -13.98 14.39 14.82
CA ALA A 188 -14.60 13.94 13.58
C ALA A 188 -16.13 13.86 13.71
N PRO A 189 -16.92 14.56 12.87
CA PRO A 189 -18.34 14.28 12.73
C PRO A 189 -18.54 12.95 11.99
N GLU A 190 -19.71 12.33 12.18
CA GLU A 190 -20.08 11.19 11.35
C GLU A 190 -20.40 11.67 9.94
N SER A 191 -19.92 10.92 8.94
CA SER A 191 -20.23 11.17 7.54
C SER A 191 -20.41 9.83 6.80
N ARG A 192 -21.34 9.81 5.87
CA ARG A 192 -21.60 8.68 5.00
C ARG A 192 -21.95 9.20 3.60
N ASP A 193 -21.83 8.36 2.61
CA ASP A 193 -22.26 8.67 1.26
C ASP A 193 -23.70 8.15 1.07
N GLU A 194 -24.66 9.07 0.99
CA GLU A 194 -26.07 8.73 0.79
C GLU A 194 -26.34 8.16 -0.61
N GLN A 195 -25.43 8.38 -1.55
CA GLN A 195 -25.50 7.85 -2.91
C GLN A 195 -24.78 6.50 -3.08
N ALA A 196 -24.09 6.02 -2.04
CA ALA A 196 -23.43 4.72 -2.05
C ALA A 196 -24.48 3.59 -2.15
N SER A 197 -25.09 3.46 -3.32
CA SER A 197 -26.03 2.41 -3.70
C SER A 197 -25.31 1.35 -4.54
N GLY A 198 -25.68 0.11 -4.38
CA GLY A 198 -25.09 -1.00 -5.12
C GLY A 198 -24.61 -2.11 -4.18
N LYS A 199 -24.66 -3.35 -4.61
CA LYS A 199 -24.14 -4.48 -3.85
C LYS A 199 -22.62 -4.49 -3.98
N PHE A 200 -21.90 -4.58 -2.85
CA PHE A 200 -20.47 -4.83 -2.87
C PHE A 200 -20.18 -6.22 -3.48
N ASP A 201 -19.16 -6.32 -4.32
CA ASP A 201 -18.77 -7.61 -4.91
C ASP A 201 -17.96 -8.44 -3.92
N VAL A 202 -18.67 -9.02 -2.93
CA VAL A 202 -18.05 -9.93 -1.93
C VAL A 202 -17.42 -11.13 -2.62
N SER A 203 -18.01 -11.61 -3.71
CA SER A 203 -17.49 -12.77 -4.44
C SER A 203 -16.17 -12.45 -5.14
N GLY A 204 -16.05 -11.26 -5.76
CA GLY A 204 -14.77 -10.79 -6.32
C GLY A 204 -13.69 -10.66 -5.25
N ALA A 205 -14.01 -10.02 -4.11
CA ALA A 205 -13.09 -9.90 -2.99
C ALA A 205 -12.63 -11.27 -2.45
N ALA A 206 -13.56 -12.22 -2.28
CA ALA A 206 -13.25 -13.55 -1.80
C ALA A 206 -12.34 -14.32 -2.80
N LEU A 207 -12.64 -14.24 -4.10
CA LEU A 207 -11.81 -14.87 -5.13
C LEU A 207 -10.40 -14.26 -5.17
N GLY A 208 -10.26 -12.94 -5.07
CA GLY A 208 -8.96 -12.28 -4.97
C GLY A 208 -8.18 -12.70 -3.72
N ALA A 209 -8.85 -12.77 -2.56
CA ALA A 209 -8.25 -13.24 -1.31
C ALA A 209 -7.78 -14.69 -1.41
N VAL A 210 -8.59 -15.59 -1.97
CA VAL A 210 -8.24 -17.00 -2.17
C VAL A 210 -7.08 -17.13 -3.17
N ALA A 211 -7.09 -16.37 -4.26
CA ALA A 211 -6.02 -16.39 -5.24
C ALA A 211 -4.67 -15.99 -4.60
N LEU A 212 -4.65 -14.87 -3.87
CA LEU A 212 -3.43 -14.41 -3.19
C LEU A 212 -3.02 -15.33 -2.04
N GLY A 213 -3.96 -15.82 -1.23
CA GLY A 213 -3.68 -16.70 -0.11
C GLY A 213 -3.13 -18.07 -0.55
N ALA A 214 -3.75 -18.67 -1.55
CA ALA A 214 -3.33 -19.95 -2.08
C ALA A 214 -1.96 -19.86 -2.81
N SER A 215 -1.71 -18.77 -3.56
CA SER A 215 -0.37 -18.55 -4.15
C SER A 215 0.70 -18.34 -3.10
N THR A 216 0.40 -17.56 -2.06
CA THR A 216 1.32 -17.33 -0.95
C THR A 216 1.67 -18.63 -0.23
N TYR A 217 0.65 -19.46 0.06
CA TYR A 217 0.86 -20.77 0.68
C TYR A 217 1.76 -21.65 -0.19
N ALA A 218 1.42 -21.82 -1.45
CA ALA A 218 2.19 -22.65 -2.36
C ALA A 218 3.66 -22.18 -2.46
N LEU A 219 3.90 -20.86 -2.54
CA LEU A 219 5.25 -20.30 -2.63
C LEU A 219 6.08 -20.50 -1.36
N ILE A 220 5.47 -20.32 -0.18
CA ILE A 220 6.16 -20.48 1.11
C ILE A 220 6.47 -21.94 1.42
N SER A 221 5.53 -22.86 1.13
CA SER A 221 5.70 -24.28 1.45
C SER A 221 6.49 -25.07 0.41
N TRP A 222 6.65 -24.52 -0.82
CA TRP A 222 7.33 -25.22 -1.91
C TRP A 222 8.77 -25.65 -1.61
N PRO A 223 9.61 -24.82 -0.93
CA PRO A 223 11.00 -25.19 -0.64
C PRO A 223 11.13 -26.39 0.31
N GLU A 224 10.18 -26.59 1.22
CA GLU A 224 10.21 -27.68 2.21
C GLU A 224 9.48 -28.93 1.71
N ASP A 225 8.26 -28.76 1.18
CA ASP A 225 7.34 -29.85 0.83
C ASP A 225 7.40 -30.25 -0.66
N GLY A 226 8.08 -29.46 -1.49
CA GLY A 226 8.17 -29.68 -2.94
C GLY A 226 6.80 -29.72 -3.62
N ALA A 227 6.68 -30.61 -4.61
CA ALA A 227 5.44 -30.84 -5.35
C ALA A 227 4.47 -31.78 -4.58
N SER A 228 4.25 -31.53 -3.30
CA SER A 228 3.23 -32.25 -2.52
C SER A 228 1.83 -32.02 -3.11
N ALA A 229 0.92 -32.98 -2.87
CA ALA A 229 -0.47 -32.86 -3.34
C ALA A 229 -1.14 -31.58 -2.86
N LEU A 230 -0.80 -31.13 -1.63
CA LEU A 230 -1.31 -29.90 -1.05
C LEU A 230 -0.76 -28.66 -1.78
N ASN A 231 0.55 -28.59 -2.02
CA ASN A 231 1.18 -27.47 -2.71
C ASN A 231 0.68 -27.34 -4.16
N VAL A 232 0.62 -28.45 -4.89
CA VAL A 232 0.04 -28.46 -6.24
C VAL A 232 -1.44 -28.07 -6.20
N GLY A 233 -2.21 -28.60 -5.24
CA GLY A 233 -3.61 -28.21 -5.03
C GLY A 233 -3.79 -26.73 -4.76
N MET A 234 -2.95 -26.13 -3.93
CA MET A 234 -2.98 -24.70 -3.64
C MET A 234 -2.55 -23.86 -4.86
N ALA A 235 -1.55 -24.27 -5.62
CA ALA A 235 -1.17 -23.60 -6.86
C ALA A 235 -2.33 -23.61 -7.89
N VAL A 236 -2.98 -24.78 -8.08
CA VAL A 236 -4.15 -24.92 -8.95
C VAL A 236 -5.31 -24.04 -8.45
N LEU A 237 -5.59 -24.09 -7.14
CA LEU A 237 -6.62 -23.24 -6.52
C LEU A 237 -6.36 -21.75 -6.74
N SER A 238 -5.11 -21.30 -6.60
CA SER A 238 -4.70 -19.91 -6.87
C SER A 238 -5.03 -19.50 -8.31
N VAL A 239 -4.62 -20.33 -9.29
CA VAL A 239 -4.89 -20.05 -10.71
C VAL A 239 -6.38 -20.06 -11.01
N ALA A 240 -7.14 -21.03 -10.47
CA ALA A 240 -8.58 -21.12 -10.65
C ALA A 240 -9.30 -19.92 -10.02
N ALA A 241 -8.91 -19.52 -8.81
CA ALA A 241 -9.49 -18.35 -8.13
C ALA A 241 -9.14 -17.04 -8.85
N ALA A 242 -7.92 -16.88 -9.36
CA ALA A 242 -7.52 -15.73 -10.16
C ALA A 242 -8.32 -15.65 -11.49
N ALA A 243 -8.50 -16.78 -12.16
CA ALA A 243 -9.34 -16.84 -13.36
C ALA A 243 -10.82 -16.53 -13.04
N GLY A 244 -11.32 -17.06 -11.93
CA GLY A 244 -12.67 -16.76 -11.41
C GLY A 244 -12.83 -15.27 -11.04
N PHE A 245 -11.83 -14.66 -10.43
CA PHE A 245 -11.80 -13.22 -10.14
C PHE A 245 -11.88 -12.40 -11.44
N LEU A 246 -11.03 -12.69 -12.43
CA LEU A 246 -11.05 -11.98 -13.72
C LEU A 246 -12.38 -12.17 -14.46
N TYR A 247 -12.96 -13.37 -14.42
CA TYR A 247 -14.27 -13.64 -14.99
C TYR A 247 -15.36 -12.82 -14.27
N ARG A 248 -15.32 -12.80 -12.94
CA ARG A 248 -16.25 -12.01 -12.11
C ARG A 248 -16.17 -10.52 -12.41
N GLU A 249 -14.95 -9.96 -12.46
CA GLU A 249 -14.73 -8.53 -12.76
C GLU A 249 -15.21 -8.14 -14.18
N ARG A 250 -15.22 -9.10 -15.14
CA ARG A 250 -15.77 -8.87 -16.48
C ARG A 250 -17.31 -8.89 -16.53
N THR A 251 -17.95 -9.65 -15.65
CA THR A 251 -19.41 -9.94 -15.72
C THR A 251 -20.21 -9.23 -14.64
N ALA A 252 -19.57 -8.72 -13.60
CA ALA A 252 -20.24 -8.01 -12.51
C ALA A 252 -20.84 -6.69 -12.98
N ALA A 253 -22.06 -6.40 -12.55
CA ALA A 253 -22.72 -5.10 -12.79
C ALA A 253 -21.97 -3.94 -12.12
N HIS A 254 -21.34 -4.21 -10.97
CA HIS A 254 -20.53 -3.26 -10.20
C HIS A 254 -19.20 -3.92 -9.84
N PRO A 255 -18.22 -3.98 -10.77
CA PRO A 255 -16.92 -4.60 -10.53
C PRO A 255 -16.12 -3.78 -9.51
N MET A 256 -15.34 -4.47 -8.66
CA MET A 256 -14.39 -3.82 -7.72
C MET A 256 -13.23 -3.18 -8.47
N VAL A 257 -12.78 -3.84 -9.53
CA VAL A 257 -11.67 -3.43 -10.39
C VAL A 257 -12.18 -3.32 -11.82
N PRO A 258 -12.66 -2.15 -12.26
CA PRO A 258 -13.10 -1.98 -13.64
C PRO A 258 -11.96 -2.27 -14.61
N LEU A 259 -12.05 -3.41 -15.33
CA LEU A 259 -10.98 -3.83 -16.25
C LEU A 259 -10.79 -2.86 -17.42
N SER A 260 -11.75 -1.98 -17.68
CA SER A 260 -11.62 -0.88 -18.63
C SER A 260 -10.46 0.09 -18.31
N LEU A 261 -10.09 0.24 -17.03
CA LEU A 261 -8.93 1.03 -16.64
C LEU A 261 -7.63 0.49 -17.26
N PHE A 262 -7.52 -0.83 -17.38
CA PHE A 262 -6.35 -1.49 -17.97
C PHE A 262 -6.28 -1.40 -19.50
N SER A 263 -7.32 -0.89 -20.16
CA SER A 263 -7.26 -0.57 -21.60
C SER A 263 -6.36 0.65 -21.87
N ASP A 264 -6.19 1.54 -20.90
CA ASP A 264 -5.20 2.61 -20.98
C ASP A 264 -3.79 2.05 -20.74
N ARG A 265 -2.90 2.25 -21.72
CA ARG A 265 -1.52 1.76 -21.67
C ARG A 265 -0.71 2.39 -20.53
N THR A 266 -1.03 3.64 -20.16
CA THR A 266 -0.34 4.33 -19.08
C THR A 266 -0.74 3.73 -17.75
N PHE A 267 -2.05 3.48 -17.53
CA PHE A 267 -2.54 2.83 -16.33
C PHE A 267 -1.98 1.41 -16.14
N SER A 268 -1.97 0.61 -17.20
CA SER A 268 -1.39 -0.74 -17.18
C SER A 268 0.11 -0.72 -16.94
N GLY A 269 0.84 0.15 -17.63
CA GLY A 269 2.28 0.27 -17.48
C GLY A 269 2.71 0.75 -16.09
N ILE A 270 1.99 1.73 -15.52
CA ILE A 270 2.31 2.24 -14.17
C ILE A 270 1.98 1.20 -13.08
N ASN A 271 0.93 0.38 -13.24
CA ASN A 271 0.63 -0.70 -12.31
C ASN A 271 1.64 -1.86 -12.42
N LEU A 272 2.12 -2.20 -13.62
CA LEU A 272 3.22 -3.15 -13.79
C LEU A 272 4.51 -2.64 -13.11
N MET A 273 4.81 -1.36 -13.29
CA MET A 273 5.92 -0.71 -12.59
C MET A 273 5.73 -0.74 -11.08
N THR A 274 4.53 -0.45 -10.57
CA THR A 274 4.20 -0.56 -9.14
C THR A 274 4.47 -1.97 -8.64
N PHE A 275 4.00 -2.98 -9.35
CA PHE A 275 4.24 -4.38 -8.98
C PHE A 275 5.73 -4.68 -8.87
N ALA A 276 6.51 -4.36 -9.89
CA ALA A 276 7.95 -4.65 -9.92
C ALA A 276 8.72 -3.91 -8.81
N VAL A 277 8.45 -2.62 -8.64
CA VAL A 277 9.11 -1.77 -7.63
C VAL A 277 8.79 -2.22 -6.21
N TYR A 278 7.50 -2.43 -5.89
CA TYR A 278 7.11 -2.82 -4.54
C TYR A 278 7.47 -4.28 -4.21
N ALA A 279 7.51 -5.17 -5.20
CA ALA A 279 8.06 -6.50 -5.01
C ALA A 279 9.55 -6.44 -4.64
N GLY A 280 10.36 -5.70 -5.41
CA GLY A 280 11.78 -5.51 -5.11
C GLY A 280 12.01 -4.85 -3.76
N LEU A 281 11.28 -3.79 -3.44
CA LEU A 281 11.42 -3.07 -2.18
C LEU A 281 11.06 -3.95 -0.97
N SER A 282 9.96 -4.72 -1.04
CA SER A 282 9.55 -5.61 0.04
C SER A 282 10.58 -6.73 0.27
N GLY A 283 11.17 -7.26 -0.81
CA GLY A 283 12.26 -8.23 -0.72
C GLY A 283 13.50 -7.64 -0.05
N VAL A 284 13.93 -6.43 -0.45
CA VAL A 284 15.06 -5.74 0.20
C VAL A 284 14.79 -5.55 1.69
N MET A 285 13.60 -5.04 2.07
CA MET A 285 13.27 -4.79 3.48
C MET A 285 13.20 -6.08 4.31
N PHE A 286 12.76 -7.18 3.71
CA PHE A 286 12.71 -8.48 4.39
C PHE A 286 14.12 -9.03 4.63
N PHE A 287 14.95 -9.09 3.60
CA PHE A 287 16.25 -9.74 3.67
C PHE A 287 17.32 -8.91 4.38
N ILE A 288 17.37 -7.58 4.18
CA ILE A 288 18.45 -6.74 4.73
C ILE A 288 18.49 -6.78 6.25
N VAL A 289 17.34 -6.75 6.91
CA VAL A 289 17.25 -6.77 8.37
C VAL A 289 17.71 -8.11 8.93
N ILE A 290 17.35 -9.21 8.28
CA ILE A 290 17.78 -10.56 8.66
C ILE A 290 19.30 -10.68 8.47
N GLN A 291 19.82 -10.24 7.32
CA GLN A 291 21.26 -10.27 7.01
C GLN A 291 22.08 -9.51 8.04
N LEU A 292 21.68 -8.28 8.40
CA LEU A 292 22.38 -7.46 9.37
C LEU A 292 22.40 -8.10 10.79
N GLN A 293 21.28 -8.71 11.20
CA GLN A 293 21.17 -9.29 12.53
C GLN A 293 21.77 -10.69 12.63
N VAL A 294 21.56 -11.57 11.65
CA VAL A 294 22.00 -12.97 11.71
C VAL A 294 23.46 -13.11 11.27
N THR A 295 23.83 -12.49 10.13
CA THR A 295 25.18 -12.64 9.57
C THR A 295 26.19 -11.72 10.23
N LEU A 296 25.85 -10.42 10.41
CA LEU A 296 26.78 -9.44 10.98
C LEU A 296 26.64 -9.33 12.51
N GLY A 297 25.65 -9.99 13.12
CA GLY A 297 25.44 -9.98 14.57
C GLY A 297 25.03 -8.61 15.13
N TRP A 298 24.52 -7.71 14.28
CA TRP A 298 24.07 -6.39 14.72
C TRP A 298 22.86 -6.49 15.62
N SER A 299 22.77 -5.60 16.60
CA SER A 299 21.58 -5.48 17.41
C SER A 299 20.35 -5.07 16.55
N PRO A 300 19.14 -5.39 16.98
CA PRO A 300 17.92 -4.93 16.28
C PRO A 300 17.86 -3.41 16.10
N LEU A 301 18.40 -2.65 17.06
CA LEU A 301 18.45 -1.19 16.98
C LEU A 301 19.43 -0.72 15.87
N GLU A 302 20.61 -1.31 15.79
CA GLU A 302 21.59 -1.00 14.74
C GLU A 302 21.05 -1.34 13.36
N ALA A 303 20.44 -2.52 13.19
CA ALA A 303 19.82 -2.94 11.94
C ALA A 303 18.64 -2.02 11.55
N GLY A 304 17.85 -1.56 12.51
CA GLY A 304 16.79 -0.58 12.30
C GLY A 304 17.33 0.77 11.85
N ILE A 305 18.34 1.30 12.53
CA ILE A 305 18.98 2.59 12.21
C ILE A 305 19.63 2.55 10.83
N ALA A 306 20.17 1.42 10.43
CA ALA A 306 20.86 1.26 9.14
C ALA A 306 20.01 1.68 7.92
N THR A 307 18.72 1.49 7.99
CA THR A 307 17.77 1.80 6.88
C THR A 307 17.20 3.22 6.93
N ILE A 308 17.42 3.97 8.01
CA ILE A 308 16.88 5.32 8.22
C ILE A 308 17.27 6.32 7.12
N PRO A 309 18.50 6.34 6.56
CA PRO A 309 18.87 7.29 5.52
C PRO A 309 17.90 7.28 4.33
N THR A 310 17.40 6.10 3.94
CA THR A 310 16.37 5.96 2.90
C THR A 310 15.12 6.78 3.22
N THR A 311 14.61 6.65 4.43
CA THR A 311 13.36 7.31 4.84
C THR A 311 13.55 8.80 5.07
N ILE A 312 14.70 9.23 5.62
CA ILE A 312 15.03 10.66 5.77
C ILE A 312 15.08 11.34 4.40
N LEU A 313 15.72 10.73 3.42
CA LEU A 313 15.77 11.26 2.05
C LEU A 313 14.37 11.39 1.45
N MET A 314 13.53 10.39 1.60
CA MET A 314 12.14 10.45 1.17
C MET A 314 11.36 11.59 1.86
N LEU A 315 11.51 11.76 3.17
CA LEU A 315 10.82 12.80 3.94
C LEU A 315 11.24 14.21 3.50
N LEU A 316 12.54 14.43 3.33
CA LEU A 316 13.07 15.77 3.03
C LEU A 316 12.90 16.20 1.57
N PHE A 317 12.91 15.24 0.63
CA PHE A 317 13.03 15.56 -0.79
C PHE A 317 11.86 15.08 -1.66
N SER A 318 10.90 14.30 -1.14
CA SER A 318 9.75 13.82 -1.92
C SER A 318 8.91 14.94 -2.54
N GLY A 319 8.78 16.08 -1.85
CA GLY A 319 8.09 17.26 -2.39
C GLY A 319 8.73 17.82 -3.65
N LYS A 320 10.07 17.81 -3.75
CA LYS A 320 10.81 18.29 -4.92
C LYS A 320 10.68 17.36 -6.13
N SER A 321 10.38 16.09 -5.91
CA SER A 321 10.14 15.11 -6.98
C SER A 321 8.92 15.46 -7.83
N ALA A 322 7.85 15.96 -7.20
CA ALA A 322 6.67 16.42 -7.93
C ALA A 322 6.99 17.61 -8.87
N ASP A 323 7.86 18.52 -8.46
CA ASP A 323 8.30 19.63 -9.29
C ASP A 323 9.20 19.17 -10.44
N LEU A 324 10.01 18.14 -10.21
CA LEU A 324 10.83 17.51 -11.25
C LEU A 324 9.93 16.89 -12.35
N ALA A 325 8.87 16.19 -11.93
CA ALA A 325 7.90 15.59 -12.84
C ALA A 325 7.11 16.62 -13.64
N LYS A 326 6.80 17.79 -13.06
CA LYS A 326 6.17 18.92 -13.78
C LYS A 326 7.11 19.50 -14.83
N ARG A 327 8.41 19.60 -14.51
CA ARG A 327 9.41 20.24 -15.40
C ARG A 327 9.85 19.33 -16.54
N PHE A 328 10.08 18.06 -16.29
CA PHE A 328 10.68 17.11 -17.23
C PHE A 328 9.70 16.03 -17.74
N GLY A 329 8.45 16.07 -17.26
CA GLY A 329 7.46 15.01 -17.51
C GLY A 329 7.64 13.81 -16.57
N ILE A 330 6.73 12.84 -16.68
CA ILE A 330 6.66 11.69 -15.75
C ILE A 330 7.76 10.64 -15.97
N ARG A 331 8.23 10.46 -17.23
CA ARG A 331 9.18 9.39 -17.58
C ARG A 331 10.56 9.54 -16.91
N PRO A 332 11.28 10.68 -17.02
CA PRO A 332 12.64 10.78 -16.48
C PRO A 332 12.72 10.50 -14.98
N PRO A 333 11.86 11.08 -14.11
CA PRO A 333 11.90 10.75 -12.67
C PRO A 333 11.62 9.29 -12.36
N LEU A 334 10.69 8.65 -13.10
CA LEU A 334 10.37 7.24 -12.93
C LEU A 334 11.53 6.33 -13.34
N VAL A 335 12.14 6.59 -14.51
CA VAL A 335 13.27 5.80 -15.01
C VAL A 335 14.50 5.98 -14.13
N VAL A 336 14.91 7.24 -13.89
CA VAL A 336 16.09 7.55 -13.07
C VAL A 336 15.91 7.06 -11.64
N GLY A 337 14.73 7.26 -11.04
CA GLY A 337 14.43 6.78 -9.69
C GLY A 337 14.53 5.26 -9.59
N SER A 338 13.98 4.51 -10.56
CA SER A 338 14.08 3.05 -10.58
C SER A 338 15.52 2.56 -10.78
N LEU A 339 16.29 3.18 -11.69
CA LEU A 339 17.69 2.82 -11.92
C LEU A 339 18.59 3.16 -10.72
N CYS A 340 18.39 4.31 -10.09
CA CYS A 340 19.08 4.64 -8.84
C CYS A 340 18.74 3.64 -7.73
N GLY A 341 17.46 3.26 -7.60
CA GLY A 341 17.05 2.23 -6.66
C GLY A 341 17.71 0.89 -6.96
N ALA A 342 17.71 0.44 -8.22
CA ALA A 342 18.37 -0.79 -8.65
C ALA A 342 19.88 -0.77 -8.35
N ALA A 343 20.56 0.33 -8.66
CA ALA A 343 21.99 0.51 -8.36
C ALA A 343 22.26 0.49 -6.85
N GLY A 344 21.37 1.12 -6.04
CA GLY A 344 21.44 1.05 -4.58
C GLY A 344 21.36 -0.38 -4.07
N VAL A 345 20.42 -1.18 -4.61
CA VAL A 345 20.27 -2.60 -4.23
C VAL A 345 21.46 -3.44 -4.69
N VAL A 346 22.06 -3.14 -5.85
CA VAL A 346 23.31 -3.81 -6.31
C VAL A 346 24.47 -3.53 -5.32
N LEU A 347 24.58 -2.31 -4.80
CA LEU A 347 25.60 -2.01 -3.77
C LEU A 347 25.35 -2.78 -2.47
N LEU A 348 24.08 -3.06 -2.13
CA LEU A 348 23.75 -3.86 -0.94
C LEU A 348 24.10 -5.35 -1.10
N VAL A 349 24.39 -5.86 -2.30
CA VAL A 349 24.84 -7.25 -2.51
C VAL A 349 26.15 -7.53 -1.75
N ALA A 350 27.00 -6.51 -1.55
CA ALA A 350 28.26 -6.62 -0.82
C ALA A 350 28.12 -6.73 0.71
N VAL A 351 26.91 -6.54 1.26
CA VAL A 351 26.66 -6.66 2.71
C VAL A 351 26.86 -8.13 3.14
N GLY A 352 27.82 -8.36 4.01
CA GLY A 352 28.26 -9.69 4.47
C GLY A 352 29.71 -10.00 4.11
N ASP A 353 30.38 -9.22 3.23
CA ASP A 353 31.82 -9.31 2.98
C ASP A 353 32.63 -8.54 4.02
N GLY A 354 32.00 -7.59 4.73
CA GLY A 354 32.54 -6.77 5.82
C GLY A 354 31.43 -6.37 6.79
N ASP A 355 31.80 -5.69 7.87
CA ASP A 355 30.91 -5.23 8.93
C ASP A 355 30.81 -3.69 9.03
N ASN A 356 31.41 -2.97 8.07
CA ASN A 356 31.49 -1.52 8.11
C ASN A 356 30.24 -0.86 7.50
N TYR A 357 29.43 -0.24 8.37
CA TYR A 357 28.23 0.48 7.95
C TYR A 357 28.47 1.52 6.84
N LEU A 358 29.58 2.30 6.96
CA LEU A 358 29.83 3.44 6.06
C LEU A 358 30.19 3.01 4.64
N THR A 359 30.82 1.85 4.47
CA THR A 359 31.26 1.35 3.15
C THR A 359 30.28 0.36 2.54
N ASP A 360 29.64 -0.50 3.36
CA ASP A 360 28.94 -1.67 2.86
C ASP A 360 27.42 -1.46 2.81
N VAL A 361 26.85 -0.69 3.77
CA VAL A 361 25.41 -0.48 3.89
C VAL A 361 24.98 0.93 3.45
N LEU A 362 25.64 1.98 4.00
CA LEU A 362 25.22 3.36 3.82
C LEU A 362 25.13 3.81 2.34
N PRO A 363 26.08 3.49 1.45
CA PRO A 363 25.98 3.89 0.05
C PRO A 363 24.77 3.28 -0.64
N GLY A 364 24.48 2.00 -0.40
CA GLY A 364 23.38 1.27 -0.98
C GLY A 364 22.02 1.81 -0.52
N VAL A 365 21.79 1.97 0.80
CA VAL A 365 20.54 2.50 1.34
C VAL A 365 20.33 3.97 0.99
N THR A 366 21.42 4.76 0.85
CA THR A 366 21.34 6.16 0.42
C THR A 366 20.90 6.26 -1.04
N LEU A 367 21.53 5.49 -1.92
CA LEU A 367 21.19 5.49 -3.35
C LEU A 367 19.78 4.94 -3.60
N LEU A 368 19.37 3.91 -2.85
CA LEU A 368 18.00 3.42 -2.83
C LEU A 368 17.03 4.54 -2.40
N GLY A 369 17.36 5.27 -1.33
CA GLY A 369 16.57 6.39 -0.83
C GLY A 369 16.40 7.52 -1.84
N ILE A 370 17.47 7.90 -2.56
CA ILE A 370 17.42 8.88 -3.67
C ILE A 370 16.48 8.38 -4.76
N GLY A 371 16.60 7.09 -5.13
CA GLY A 371 15.74 6.45 -6.10
C GLY A 371 14.27 6.52 -5.70
N LEU A 372 13.92 6.09 -4.49
CA LEU A 372 12.55 6.08 -4.00
C LEU A 372 11.96 7.49 -3.83
N THR A 373 12.77 8.45 -3.45
CA THR A 373 12.37 9.87 -3.33
C THR A 373 11.85 10.43 -4.64
N THR A 374 12.49 10.09 -5.75
CA THR A 374 12.08 10.52 -7.11
C THR A 374 10.92 9.69 -7.66
N LEU A 375 10.95 8.40 -7.41
CA LEU A 375 10.06 7.40 -7.96
C LEU A 375 8.65 7.45 -7.35
N VAL A 376 8.53 7.29 -6.02
CA VAL A 376 7.26 7.00 -5.35
C VAL A 376 6.22 8.11 -5.51
N PRO A 377 6.54 9.41 -5.29
CA PRO A 377 5.56 10.48 -5.49
C PRO A 377 5.11 10.60 -6.95
N THR A 378 6.04 10.46 -7.90
CA THR A 378 5.75 10.54 -9.33
C THR A 378 4.87 9.38 -9.78
N LEU A 379 5.14 8.17 -9.29
CA LEU A 379 4.35 6.96 -9.55
C LEU A 379 2.90 7.17 -9.08
N THR A 380 2.70 7.56 -7.83
CA THR A 380 1.37 7.79 -7.24
C THR A 380 0.60 8.88 -8.01
N ALA A 381 1.25 10.00 -8.33
CA ALA A 381 0.63 11.07 -9.12
C ALA A 381 0.25 10.60 -10.52
N THR A 382 1.07 9.77 -11.17
CA THR A 382 0.80 9.22 -12.50
C THR A 382 -0.40 8.28 -12.50
N VAL A 383 -0.53 7.42 -11.47
CA VAL A 383 -1.72 6.55 -11.31
C VAL A 383 -2.99 7.38 -11.26
N MET A 384 -3.01 8.42 -10.42
CA MET A 384 -4.18 9.30 -10.26
C MET A 384 -4.51 10.04 -11.55
N ALA A 385 -3.49 10.47 -12.31
CA ALA A 385 -3.67 11.20 -13.58
C ALA A 385 -4.03 10.31 -14.77
N SER A 386 -3.81 8.98 -14.68
CA SER A 386 -4.10 8.02 -15.75
C SER A 386 -5.55 7.55 -15.79
N ALA A 387 -6.34 7.83 -14.74
CA ALA A 387 -7.73 7.44 -14.66
C ALA A 387 -8.67 8.66 -14.81
N PRO A 388 -9.90 8.46 -15.34
CA PRO A 388 -10.93 9.48 -15.32
C PRO A 388 -11.20 9.98 -13.89
N GLN A 389 -11.52 11.27 -13.72
CA GLN A 389 -11.65 11.91 -12.41
C GLN A 389 -12.64 11.19 -11.49
N HIS A 390 -13.75 10.67 -12.03
CA HIS A 390 -14.75 9.90 -11.25
C HIS A 390 -14.25 8.51 -10.83
N LEU A 391 -13.19 7.97 -11.43
CA LEU A 391 -12.57 6.69 -11.09
C LEU A 391 -11.24 6.83 -10.36
N ALA A 392 -10.79 8.05 -10.05
CA ALA A 392 -9.49 8.28 -9.42
C ALA A 392 -9.32 7.54 -8.09
N GLY A 393 -10.38 7.46 -7.28
CA GLY A 393 -10.37 6.68 -6.03
C GLY A 393 -10.20 5.17 -6.28
N VAL A 394 -10.90 4.62 -7.28
CA VAL A 394 -10.78 3.22 -7.68
C VAL A 394 -9.38 2.93 -8.21
N ALA A 395 -8.84 3.81 -9.07
CA ALA A 395 -7.48 3.69 -9.61
C ALA A 395 -6.42 3.66 -8.50
N SER A 396 -6.55 4.52 -7.50
CA SER A 396 -5.69 4.52 -6.32
C SER A 396 -5.84 3.22 -5.52
N GLY A 397 -7.07 2.74 -5.32
CA GLY A 397 -7.33 1.47 -4.64
C GLY A 397 -6.70 0.28 -5.36
N VAL A 398 -6.86 0.20 -6.68
CA VAL A 398 -6.23 -0.84 -7.52
C VAL A 398 -4.70 -0.79 -7.39
N ASN A 399 -4.10 0.38 -7.50
CA ASN A 399 -2.64 0.53 -7.39
C ASN A 399 -2.12 0.13 -6.00
N ASN A 400 -2.82 0.50 -4.92
CA ASN A 400 -2.50 0.03 -3.57
C ASN A 400 -2.64 -1.50 -3.45
N GLY A 401 -3.67 -2.10 -4.03
CA GLY A 401 -3.85 -3.54 -4.08
C GLY A 401 -2.69 -4.24 -4.81
N VAL A 402 -2.27 -3.70 -5.96
CA VAL A 402 -1.11 -4.19 -6.72
C VAL A 402 0.18 -4.09 -5.90
N ALA A 403 0.44 -2.96 -5.23
CA ALA A 403 1.62 -2.79 -4.40
C ALA A 403 1.69 -3.80 -3.24
N ARG A 404 0.54 -4.06 -2.58
CA ARG A 404 0.47 -5.05 -1.48
C ARG A 404 0.59 -6.48 -1.98
N ALA A 405 -0.07 -6.82 -3.08
CA ALA A 405 0.07 -8.13 -3.71
C ALA A 405 1.53 -8.39 -4.14
N ALA A 406 2.20 -7.39 -4.69
CA ALA A 406 3.60 -7.47 -5.07
C ALA A 406 4.52 -7.76 -3.87
N GLY A 407 4.33 -7.03 -2.77
CA GLY A 407 5.10 -7.26 -1.53
C GLY A 407 4.84 -8.63 -0.92
N LEU A 408 3.57 -9.03 -0.85
CA LEU A 408 3.15 -10.35 -0.36
C LEU A 408 3.81 -11.49 -1.15
N LEU A 409 3.72 -11.44 -2.48
CA LEU A 409 4.28 -12.47 -3.35
C LEU A 409 5.81 -12.46 -3.34
N ALA A 410 6.46 -11.29 -3.22
CA ALA A 410 7.91 -11.19 -3.13
C ALA A 410 8.44 -11.84 -1.84
N VAL A 411 7.85 -11.51 -0.68
CA VAL A 411 8.26 -12.13 0.60
C VAL A 411 8.02 -13.64 0.60
N ALA A 412 6.97 -14.11 -0.08
CA ALA A 412 6.71 -15.54 -0.22
C ALA A 412 7.69 -16.25 -1.17
N ALA A 413 8.01 -15.64 -2.32
CA ALA A 413 8.76 -16.29 -3.39
C ALA A 413 10.29 -16.15 -3.28
N LEU A 414 10.79 -15.00 -2.78
CA LEU A 414 12.23 -14.71 -2.81
C LEU A 414 13.09 -15.71 -2.04
N PRO A 415 12.72 -16.17 -0.82
CA PRO A 415 13.50 -17.20 -0.14
C PRO A 415 13.59 -18.49 -0.94
N ALA A 416 12.47 -18.92 -1.57
CA ALA A 416 12.45 -20.08 -2.44
C ALA A 416 13.37 -19.91 -3.67
N ILE A 417 13.32 -18.75 -4.32
CA ILE A 417 14.18 -18.41 -5.49
C ILE A 417 15.64 -18.37 -5.07
N ALA A 418 15.93 -17.90 -3.86
CA ALA A 418 17.28 -17.82 -3.32
C ALA A 418 17.80 -19.17 -2.75
N GLY A 419 16.98 -20.23 -2.78
CA GLY A 419 17.36 -21.54 -2.26
C GLY A 419 17.39 -21.64 -0.73
N LEU A 420 16.74 -20.69 -0.02
CA LEU A 420 16.69 -20.64 1.42
C LEU A 420 15.45 -21.36 1.95
N SER A 421 15.63 -22.36 2.83
CA SER A 421 14.54 -23.15 3.41
C SER A 421 14.88 -23.64 4.80
N GLY A 422 13.86 -23.95 5.61
CA GLY A 422 14.00 -24.52 6.94
C GLY A 422 14.85 -23.67 7.87
N ALA A 423 15.76 -24.30 8.60
CA ALA A 423 16.70 -23.64 9.52
C ALA A 423 17.94 -23.03 8.81
N ALA A 424 18.05 -23.12 7.48
CA ALA A 424 19.20 -22.58 6.75
C ALA A 424 19.33 -21.05 6.88
N TYR A 425 18.26 -20.34 7.29
CA TYR A 425 18.34 -18.90 7.55
C TYR A 425 19.13 -18.53 8.81
N GLU A 426 19.42 -19.51 9.68
CA GLU A 426 20.26 -19.33 10.88
C GLU A 426 21.73 -19.55 10.59
N ASP A 427 22.07 -20.13 9.43
CA ASP A 427 23.45 -20.32 8.97
C ASP A 427 23.92 -19.06 8.23
N PRO A 428 24.92 -18.33 8.74
CA PRO A 428 25.37 -17.07 8.17
C PRO A 428 25.90 -17.18 6.73
N GLU A 429 26.52 -18.31 6.36
CA GLU A 429 27.07 -18.52 5.00
C GLU A 429 25.94 -18.77 4.01
N LEU A 430 25.03 -19.70 4.35
CA LEU A 430 23.87 -20.01 3.50
C LEU A 430 22.95 -18.79 3.35
N LEU A 431 22.73 -18.05 4.44
CA LEU A 431 21.95 -16.82 4.42
C LEU A 431 22.58 -15.76 3.53
N THR A 432 23.91 -15.57 3.60
CA THR A 432 24.61 -14.58 2.78
C THR A 432 24.52 -14.91 1.29
N ASP A 433 24.66 -16.15 0.90
CA ASP A 433 24.51 -16.55 -0.50
C ASP A 433 23.08 -16.35 -1.00
N ALA A 434 22.08 -16.75 -0.20
CA ALA A 434 20.67 -16.50 -0.51
C ALA A 434 20.33 -14.98 -0.55
N TYR A 435 20.90 -14.20 0.35
CA TYR A 435 20.76 -12.74 0.36
C TYR A 435 21.27 -12.11 -0.93
N ARG A 436 22.45 -12.51 -1.41
CA ARG A 436 23.03 -12.02 -2.68
C ARG A 436 22.12 -12.30 -3.87
N ILE A 437 21.59 -13.52 -3.95
CA ILE A 437 20.62 -13.89 -4.99
C ILE A 437 19.36 -13.04 -4.88
N ALA A 438 18.79 -12.93 -3.67
CA ALA A 438 17.60 -12.14 -3.44
C ALA A 438 17.78 -10.67 -3.81
N MET A 439 18.93 -10.05 -3.44
CA MET A 439 19.25 -8.67 -3.82
C MET A 439 19.41 -8.53 -5.34
N GLY A 440 20.03 -9.50 -6.00
CA GLY A 440 20.12 -9.53 -7.48
C GLY A 440 18.73 -9.55 -8.14
N VAL A 441 17.81 -10.36 -7.64
CA VAL A 441 16.42 -10.41 -8.12
C VAL A 441 15.70 -9.09 -7.86
N CYS A 442 15.86 -8.51 -6.66
CA CYS A 442 15.25 -7.22 -6.30
C CYS A 442 15.77 -6.08 -7.20
N ALA A 443 17.08 -6.05 -7.47
CA ALA A 443 17.66 -5.07 -8.40
C ALA A 443 17.10 -5.25 -9.82
N GLY A 444 16.96 -6.51 -10.27
CA GLY A 444 16.33 -6.86 -11.54
C GLY A 444 14.87 -6.38 -11.62
N LEU A 445 14.09 -6.57 -10.56
CA LEU A 445 12.70 -6.07 -10.49
C LEU A 445 12.64 -4.54 -10.58
N LEU A 446 13.52 -3.81 -9.90
CA LEU A 446 13.61 -2.36 -10.02
C LEU A 446 14.01 -1.93 -11.43
N ALA A 447 14.92 -2.65 -12.09
CA ALA A 447 15.28 -2.40 -13.49
C ALA A 447 14.10 -2.67 -14.45
N VAL A 448 13.31 -3.74 -14.21
CA VAL A 448 12.04 -3.96 -14.94
C VAL A 448 11.08 -2.80 -14.75
N GLY A 449 11.01 -2.23 -13.54
CA GLY A 449 10.25 -1.00 -13.27
C GLY A 449 10.72 0.16 -14.16
N ALA A 450 12.04 0.35 -14.34
CA ALA A 450 12.58 1.37 -15.24
C ALA A 450 12.19 1.12 -16.71
N VAL A 451 12.26 -0.12 -17.18
CA VAL A 451 11.82 -0.49 -18.54
C VAL A 451 10.32 -0.23 -18.71
N ALA A 452 9.50 -0.61 -17.73
CA ALA A 452 8.07 -0.32 -17.77
C ALA A 452 7.80 1.20 -17.85
N ALA A 453 8.56 2.03 -17.11
CA ALA A 453 8.46 3.49 -17.18
C ALA A 453 8.79 4.05 -18.58
N MET A 454 9.74 3.45 -19.31
CA MET A 454 10.09 3.87 -20.68
C MET A 454 8.93 3.65 -21.67
N THR A 455 8.05 2.70 -21.42
CA THR A 455 6.89 2.42 -22.28
C THR A 455 5.73 3.38 -22.07
N LEU A 456 5.72 4.14 -20.97
CA LEU A 456 4.67 5.12 -20.67
C LEU A 456 4.67 6.25 -21.72
N ARG A 457 3.50 6.78 -22.04
CA ARG A 457 3.40 7.96 -22.91
C ARG A 457 3.96 9.19 -22.19
N PRO A 458 4.76 10.06 -22.88
CA PRO A 458 5.19 11.32 -22.29
C PRO A 458 3.94 12.19 -22.09
N ARG A 459 3.52 12.37 -20.86
CA ARG A 459 2.40 13.23 -20.50
C ARG A 459 2.85 14.17 -19.39
N ALA A 460 2.55 15.46 -19.54
CA ALA A 460 2.72 16.39 -18.44
C ALA A 460 1.60 16.18 -17.41
N LEU A 461 1.92 16.25 -16.12
CA LEU A 461 0.93 16.10 -15.03
C LEU A 461 -0.13 17.22 -15.01
N THR A 462 0.04 18.26 -15.83
CA THR A 462 -0.82 19.45 -15.91
C THR A 462 -1.87 19.40 -17.01
N GLU A 463 -1.84 18.42 -17.92
CA GLU A 463 -2.89 18.28 -18.93
C GLU A 463 -4.15 17.67 -18.30
N PRO A 464 -5.30 18.39 -18.33
CA PRO A 464 -6.57 17.77 -17.96
C PRO A 464 -6.83 16.56 -18.89
N PRO A 465 -7.55 15.52 -18.42
CA PRO A 465 -7.91 14.40 -19.28
C PRO A 465 -8.60 14.95 -20.51
N THR A 466 -8.11 14.55 -21.68
CA THR A 466 -8.70 14.93 -22.96
C THR A 466 -10.16 14.48 -22.94
N THR A 467 -11.08 15.40 -22.74
CA THR A 467 -12.49 15.17 -23.07
C THR A 467 -12.50 14.78 -24.52
N ALA A 468 -13.07 13.61 -24.83
CA ALA A 468 -13.34 13.26 -26.22
C ALA A 468 -14.00 14.46 -26.92
N PRO A 469 -13.63 14.77 -28.17
CA PRO A 469 -14.15 15.96 -28.84
C PRO A 469 -15.68 15.90 -28.80
N ALA A 470 -16.29 16.96 -28.28
CA ALA A 470 -17.75 17.17 -28.26
C ALA A 470 -18.31 17.40 -29.68
N ALA A 471 -17.85 16.62 -30.66
CA ALA A 471 -18.20 16.79 -32.08
C ALA A 471 -19.41 15.95 -32.50
N GLU A 472 -20.05 15.21 -31.59
CA GLU A 472 -21.24 14.40 -31.97
C GLU A 472 -22.54 14.76 -31.24
N LEU A 473 -22.58 15.85 -30.46
CA LEU A 473 -23.83 16.26 -29.78
C LEU A 473 -24.56 17.44 -30.46
N HIS A 474 -24.06 17.97 -31.57
CA HIS A 474 -24.72 19.09 -32.28
C HIS A 474 -25.55 18.68 -33.51
N GLU A 475 -25.66 17.41 -33.87
CA GLU A 475 -26.51 17.00 -35.03
C GLU A 475 -27.93 16.52 -34.66
N HIS A 476 -28.34 16.50 -33.39
CA HIS A 476 -29.71 16.13 -33.03
C HIS A 476 -30.55 17.25 -32.41
N GLU A 477 -30.10 18.49 -32.40
CA GLU A 477 -30.88 19.62 -31.86
C GLU A 477 -31.42 20.57 -32.94
N ALA A 478 -31.41 20.17 -34.22
CA ALA A 478 -31.91 20.94 -35.35
C ALA A 478 -33.17 20.37 -35.99
N ALA A 479 -34.12 19.89 -35.18
CA ALA A 479 -35.48 19.55 -35.65
C ALA A 479 -36.53 19.78 -34.56
N ALA A 480 -36.67 21.02 -34.08
CA ALA A 480 -37.87 21.42 -33.38
C ALA A 480 -38.85 21.97 -34.40
N PRO A 481 -40.09 21.45 -34.50
CA PRO A 481 -41.07 22.02 -35.45
C PRO A 481 -41.53 23.37 -34.94
N ALA A 482 -41.70 24.30 -35.89
CA ALA A 482 -42.20 25.67 -35.69
C ALA A 482 -43.57 25.68 -35.01
N PRO A 483 -43.89 26.62 -34.11
CA PRO A 483 -45.16 26.70 -33.46
C PRO A 483 -46.25 27.10 -34.49
N CYS A 484 -47.32 26.32 -34.57
CA CYS A 484 -48.53 26.62 -35.31
C CYS A 484 -49.15 27.93 -34.84
N SER A 485 -49.25 28.90 -35.74
CA SER A 485 -50.01 30.12 -35.55
C SER A 485 -51.53 29.80 -35.44
N ALA A 486 -52.12 30.15 -34.29
CA ALA A 486 -53.57 30.07 -34.12
C ALA A 486 -54.32 31.11 -34.96
N PRO A 487 -55.49 30.81 -35.56
CA PRO A 487 -56.27 31.76 -36.30
C PRO A 487 -56.97 32.75 -35.36
N GLY A 488 -56.98 34.03 -35.78
CA GLY A 488 -57.56 35.14 -35.04
C GLY A 488 -59.07 35.03 -34.85
N LEU A 489 -59.52 35.45 -33.66
CA LEU A 489 -60.93 35.70 -33.32
C LEU A 489 -61.34 37.07 -33.87
N PRO A 490 -62.57 37.26 -34.43
CA PRO A 490 -63.06 38.54 -34.91
C PRO A 490 -63.57 39.45 -33.78
N PRO A 491 -63.56 40.78 -33.96
CA PRO A 491 -63.90 41.74 -32.93
C PRO A 491 -65.42 41.73 -32.65
N SER A 492 -65.82 41.69 -31.39
CA SER A 492 -67.24 41.91 -30.96
C SER A 492 -67.48 43.41 -30.92
N HIS A 493 -68.53 43.84 -31.72
CA HIS A 493 -69.15 45.13 -31.65
C HIS A 493 -69.89 45.29 -30.33
N GLY A 494 -69.80 46.53 -29.80
CA GLY A 494 -70.46 46.91 -28.60
C GLY A 494 -71.94 47.23 -28.74
N SER A 495 -72.58 47.31 -27.63
CA SER A 495 -73.62 48.27 -27.24
C SER A 495 -73.78 48.25 -25.74
#